data_36be14c730b7343a28bf98da51d9cb8c
#
_entry.id   36be14c730b7343a28bf98da51d9cb8c
#
_cell.length_a   1.000
_cell.length_b   1.000
_cell.length_c   1.000
_cell.angle_alpha   90.00
_cell.angle_beta   90.00
_cell.angle_gamma   90.00
#
_symmetry.space_group_name_H-M   'P 1'
#
loop_
_entity.id
_entity.type
_entity.pdbx_description
1 polymer ?
#
loop_
_entity_poly.entity_id
_entity_poly.type
_entity_poly.pdbx_seq_one_letter_code
_entity_poly.pdbx_strand_id
1 'polypeptide(L)'
;ESGCFIELDTFGYEITGTVEWGNEVPIPTDAERIDTIEFLANEGFGDQVTLAQDVCLKVMASAGGGKGYAHILEGIVPRMRARGFTAAQIDAFLIHNPARAMAFA
;
A
#
# COMPACT_ATOMS: atom_id res chain seq x y z
N GLU A 1 -9.93 -19.22 -9.00
CA GLU A 1 -8.86 -18.49 -8.29
C GLU A 1 -7.75 -18.19 -9.30
N SER A 2 -7.47 -16.90 -9.56
CA SER A 2 -6.54 -16.48 -10.61
C SER A 2 -5.06 -16.59 -10.22
N GLY A 3 -4.76 -16.62 -8.92
CA GLY A 3 -3.39 -16.55 -8.40
C GLY A 3 -2.70 -15.20 -8.61
N CYS A 4 -3.46 -14.16 -8.94
CA CYS A 4 -2.93 -12.80 -9.16
C CYS A 4 -2.44 -12.18 -7.85
N PHE A 5 -1.41 -11.32 -7.95
CA PHE A 5 -1.06 -10.40 -6.89
C PHE A 5 -1.98 -9.18 -6.92
N ILE A 6 -2.29 -8.67 -5.74
CA ILE A 6 -3.08 -7.46 -5.53
C ILE A 6 -2.13 -6.40 -5.01
N GLU A 7 -1.93 -5.32 -5.76
CA GLU A 7 -1.16 -4.17 -5.31
C GLU A 7 -2.08 -3.10 -4.77
N LEU A 8 -1.81 -2.65 -3.55
CA LEU A 8 -2.39 -1.45 -2.96
C LEU A 8 -1.33 -0.35 -3.07
N ASP A 9 -1.56 0.56 -3.99
CA ASP A 9 -0.65 1.66 -4.29
C ASP A 9 -1.07 2.98 -3.66
N THR A 10 -0.36 4.04 -3.99
CA THR A 10 -0.65 5.42 -3.57
C THR A 10 -0.66 5.65 -2.05
N PHE A 11 0.03 4.82 -1.27
CA PHE A 11 0.22 5.11 0.15
C PHE A 11 0.90 6.47 0.36
N GLY A 12 0.34 7.28 1.26
CA GLY A 12 0.79 8.64 1.52
C GLY A 12 0.09 9.69 0.65
N TYR A 13 -0.72 9.26 -0.32
CA TYR A 13 -1.51 10.15 -1.16
C TYR A 13 -2.95 10.17 -0.65
N GLU A 14 -3.22 11.11 0.24
CA GLU A 14 -4.54 11.30 0.87
C GLU A 14 -5.16 12.60 0.36
N ILE A 15 -5.53 12.62 -0.92
CA ILE A 15 -6.24 13.76 -1.51
C ILE A 15 -7.73 13.44 -1.56
N THR A 16 -8.50 14.17 -0.79
CA THR A 16 -9.93 14.33 -1.01
C THR A 16 -10.12 15.35 -2.13
N GLY A 17 -10.30 14.91 -3.35
CA GLY A 17 -10.50 15.83 -4.46
C GLY A 17 -10.54 15.15 -5.81
N THR A 18 -11.12 15.81 -6.74
CA THR A 18 -11.30 15.45 -8.14
C THR A 18 -10.02 14.94 -8.78
N VAL A 19 -10.05 13.73 -9.28
CA VAL A 19 -9.11 13.29 -10.32
C VAL A 19 -9.44 14.09 -11.58
N GLU A 20 -8.45 14.62 -12.27
CA GLU A 20 -8.53 15.55 -13.41
C GLU A 20 -9.38 15.11 -14.62
N TRP A 21 -10.11 14.02 -14.52
CA TRP A 21 -10.90 13.48 -15.62
C TRP A 21 -12.41 13.60 -15.40
N GLY A 22 -12.82 14.57 -14.56
CA GLY A 22 -14.22 14.98 -14.47
C GLY A 22 -15.14 14.10 -13.64
N ASN A 23 -14.62 13.06 -13.01
CA ASN A 23 -15.35 12.25 -12.05
C ASN A 23 -14.69 12.35 -10.67
N GLU A 24 -15.47 12.71 -9.66
CA GLU A 24 -15.05 12.67 -8.27
C GLU A 24 -14.94 11.21 -7.83
N VAL A 25 -13.76 10.61 -7.98
CA VAL A 25 -13.47 9.32 -7.40
C VAL A 25 -12.74 9.56 -6.08
N PRO A 26 -13.30 9.17 -4.93
CA PRO A 26 -12.62 9.30 -3.67
C PRO A 26 -11.38 8.39 -3.70
N ILE A 27 -10.20 8.98 -3.44
CA ILE A 27 -8.97 8.22 -3.26
C ILE A 27 -8.95 7.69 -1.82
N PRO A 28 -8.79 6.39 -1.59
CA PRO A 28 -8.73 5.84 -0.25
C PRO A 28 -7.64 6.48 0.60
N THR A 29 -7.91 6.69 1.87
CA THR A 29 -6.89 7.08 2.85
C THR A 29 -5.96 5.92 3.15
N ASP A 30 -4.81 6.20 3.77
CA ASP A 30 -3.91 5.14 4.26
C ASP A 30 -4.61 4.21 5.25
N ALA A 31 -5.52 4.73 6.08
CA ALA A 31 -6.31 3.93 7.00
C ALA A 31 -7.22 2.93 6.25
N GLU A 32 -7.92 3.38 5.25
CA GLU A 32 -8.80 2.52 4.42
C GLU A 32 -7.99 1.48 3.63
N ARG A 33 -6.79 1.83 3.18
CA ARG A 33 -5.88 0.86 2.55
C ARG A 33 -5.45 -0.22 3.55
N ILE A 34 -5.12 0.16 4.79
CA ILE A 34 -4.77 -0.80 5.85
C ILE A 34 -5.98 -1.69 6.20
N ASP A 35 -7.20 -1.13 6.25
CA ASP A 35 -8.44 -1.91 6.43
C ASP A 35 -8.61 -2.97 5.34
N THR A 36 -8.34 -2.59 4.10
CA THR A 36 -8.39 -3.51 2.94
C THR A 36 -7.35 -4.63 3.06
N ILE A 37 -6.12 -4.30 3.48
CA ILE A 37 -5.06 -5.31 3.70
C ILE A 37 -5.47 -6.29 4.80
N GLU A 38 -6.01 -5.78 5.90
CA GLU A 38 -6.48 -6.60 7.02
C GLU A 38 -7.59 -7.55 6.57
N PHE A 39 -8.56 -7.05 5.82
CA PHE A 39 -9.63 -7.86 5.23
C PHE A 39 -9.06 -8.97 4.34
N LEU A 40 -8.18 -8.62 3.40
CA LEU A 40 -7.56 -9.60 2.49
C LEU A 40 -6.74 -10.66 3.24
N ALA A 41 -5.98 -10.26 4.26
CA ALA A 41 -5.20 -11.17 5.07
C ALA A 41 -6.10 -12.14 5.84
N ASN A 42 -7.21 -11.66 6.41
CA ASN A 42 -8.17 -12.46 7.14
C ASN A 42 -8.93 -13.46 6.24
N GLU A 43 -9.15 -13.09 4.97
CA GLU A 43 -9.76 -13.95 3.95
C GLU A 43 -8.77 -14.97 3.35
N GLY A 44 -7.52 -14.99 3.78
CA GLY A 44 -6.51 -15.93 3.31
C GLY A 44 -5.70 -15.47 2.08
N PHE A 45 -5.80 -14.20 1.69
CA PHE A 45 -5.10 -13.63 0.54
C PHE A 45 -3.82 -12.87 0.90
N GLY A 46 -3.35 -12.96 2.15
CA GLY A 46 -2.16 -12.25 2.63
C GLY A 46 -0.90 -12.49 1.79
N ASP A 47 -0.77 -13.68 1.22
CA ASP A 47 0.36 -14.04 0.36
C ASP A 47 0.32 -13.42 -1.05
N GLN A 48 -0.75 -12.71 -1.38
CA GLN A 48 -0.95 -12.09 -2.70
C GLN A 48 -0.96 -10.56 -2.64
N VAL A 49 -0.80 -9.98 -1.45
CA VAL A 49 -0.84 -8.52 -1.24
C VAL A 49 0.56 -7.92 -1.37
N THR A 50 0.66 -6.84 -2.14
CA THR A 50 1.84 -5.98 -2.25
C THR A 50 1.46 -4.52 -2.01
N LEU A 51 2.42 -3.69 -1.62
CA LEU A 51 2.21 -2.29 -1.28
C LEU A 51 3.15 -1.40 -2.08
N ALA A 52 2.66 -0.22 -2.48
CA ALA A 52 3.47 0.78 -3.16
C ALA A 52 3.06 2.22 -2.77
N GLN A 53 3.96 3.18 -2.94
CA GLN A 53 3.66 4.60 -2.75
C GLN A 53 3.27 5.29 -4.06
N ASP A 54 3.71 4.79 -5.20
CA ASP A 54 3.52 5.41 -6.52
C ASP A 54 3.97 6.89 -6.55
N VAL A 55 5.19 7.16 -6.03
CA VAL A 55 5.75 8.52 -6.02
C VAL A 55 6.18 8.90 -7.44
N CYS A 56 5.35 9.67 -8.13
CA CYS A 56 5.59 10.05 -9.53
C CYS A 56 5.69 11.56 -9.75
N LEU A 57 5.28 12.37 -8.78
CA LEU A 57 5.33 13.84 -8.87
C LEU A 57 6.24 14.42 -7.80
N LYS A 58 6.84 15.60 -8.08
CA LYS A 58 7.71 16.31 -7.12
C LYS A 58 7.02 16.60 -5.79
N VAL A 59 5.73 16.93 -5.81
CA VAL A 59 4.95 17.21 -4.60
C VAL A 59 4.75 15.99 -3.71
N MET A 60 4.90 14.79 -4.24
CA MET A 60 4.79 13.54 -3.50
C MET A 60 6.11 13.15 -2.82
N ALA A 61 7.24 13.64 -3.32
CA ALA A 61 8.55 13.44 -2.71
C ALA A 61 8.69 14.26 -1.42
N SER A 62 9.51 13.80 -0.48
CA SER A 62 9.75 14.50 0.79
C SER A 62 10.27 15.93 0.59
N ALA A 63 11.14 16.14 -0.37
CA ALA A 63 11.65 17.46 -0.74
C ALA A 63 10.58 18.41 -1.30
N GLY A 64 9.47 17.87 -1.81
CA GLY A 64 8.31 18.62 -2.30
C GLY A 64 7.19 18.79 -1.28
N GLY A 65 7.41 18.33 -0.04
CA GLY A 65 6.40 18.37 1.03
C GLY A 65 5.49 17.14 1.12
N GLY A 66 5.69 16.14 0.26
CA GLY A 66 4.97 14.87 0.30
C GLY A 66 5.53 13.87 1.30
N LYS A 67 4.97 12.68 1.32
CA LYS A 67 5.39 11.59 2.23
C LYS A 67 6.68 10.89 1.77
N GLY A 68 6.94 10.88 0.46
CA GLY A 68 8.16 10.32 -0.12
C GLY A 68 8.21 8.79 -0.15
N TYR A 69 9.36 8.29 -0.60
CA TYR A 69 9.57 6.84 -0.82
C TYR A 69 9.67 6.00 0.45
N ALA A 70 9.95 6.61 1.61
CA ALA A 70 10.10 5.90 2.87
C ALA A 70 8.78 5.77 3.65
N HIS A 71 7.69 6.36 3.17
CA HIS A 71 6.44 6.48 3.92
C HIS A 71 5.88 5.12 4.39
N ILE A 72 5.95 4.07 3.58
CA ILE A 72 5.47 2.75 4.00
C ILE A 72 6.28 2.27 5.21
N LEU A 73 7.60 2.39 5.18
CA LEU A 73 8.45 1.92 6.27
C LEU A 73 8.33 2.77 7.54
N GLU A 74 8.27 4.10 7.40
CA GLU A 74 8.29 5.04 8.52
C GLU A 74 6.90 5.34 9.09
N GLY A 75 5.87 5.32 8.25
CA GLY A 75 4.51 5.68 8.62
C GLY A 75 3.54 4.50 8.68
N ILE A 76 3.52 3.66 7.66
CA ILE A 76 2.51 2.59 7.51
C ILE A 76 2.84 1.37 8.37
N VAL A 77 4.08 0.90 8.35
CA VAL A 77 4.52 -0.27 9.14
C VAL A 77 4.24 -0.07 10.64
N PRO A 78 4.56 1.07 11.27
CA PRO A 78 4.18 1.31 12.67
C PRO A 78 2.68 1.24 12.92
N ARG A 79 1.85 1.78 12.00
CA ARG A 79 0.39 1.73 12.09
C ARG A 79 -0.14 0.31 11.98
N MET A 80 0.40 -0.49 11.06
CA MET A 80 0.05 -1.91 10.93
C MET A 80 0.38 -2.69 12.20
N ARG A 81 1.57 -2.46 12.79
CA ARG A 81 1.96 -3.08 14.06
C ARG A 81 1.01 -2.69 15.20
N ALA A 82 0.62 -1.43 15.29
CA ALA A 82 -0.33 -0.94 16.28
C ALA A 82 -1.71 -1.59 16.13
N ARG A 83 -2.11 -1.98 14.91
CA ARG A 83 -3.36 -2.69 14.63
C ARG A 83 -3.27 -4.21 14.85
N GLY A 84 -2.10 -4.74 15.18
CA GLY A 84 -1.92 -6.16 15.50
C GLY A 84 -1.41 -7.03 14.35
N PHE A 85 -0.99 -6.45 13.22
CA PHE A 85 -0.28 -7.22 12.19
C PHE A 85 1.00 -7.81 12.75
N THR A 86 1.26 -9.08 12.45
CA THR A 86 2.49 -9.75 12.87
C THR A 86 3.68 -9.33 12.01
N ALA A 87 4.89 -9.48 12.54
CA ALA A 87 6.11 -9.26 11.77
C ALA A 87 6.15 -10.12 10.50
N ALA A 88 5.70 -11.37 10.58
CA ALA A 88 5.65 -12.28 9.44
C ALA A 88 4.67 -11.79 8.35
N GLN A 89 3.52 -11.23 8.71
CA GLN A 89 2.59 -10.63 7.75
C GLN A 89 3.21 -9.42 7.06
N ILE A 90 3.83 -8.51 7.82
CA ILE A 90 4.49 -7.33 7.28
C ILE A 90 5.63 -7.72 6.33
N ASP A 91 6.46 -8.68 6.71
CA ASP A 91 7.53 -9.21 5.86
C ASP A 91 6.97 -9.86 4.58
N ALA A 92 5.84 -10.55 4.67
CA ALA A 92 5.16 -11.08 3.50
C ALA A 92 4.78 -9.97 2.52
N PHE A 93 4.16 -8.90 2.97
CA PHE A 93 3.71 -7.79 2.11
C PHE A 93 4.86 -7.01 1.48
N LEU A 94 5.97 -6.82 2.21
CA LEU A 94 7.06 -5.94 1.79
C LEU A 94 8.24 -6.66 1.14
N ILE A 95 8.43 -7.94 1.43
CA ILE A 95 9.61 -8.70 1.00
C ILE A 95 9.22 -9.92 0.17
N HIS A 96 8.45 -10.84 0.76
CA HIS A 96 8.23 -12.15 0.15
C HIS A 96 7.27 -12.09 -1.04
N ASN A 97 6.17 -11.36 -0.92
CA ASN A 97 5.18 -11.22 -2.00
C ASN A 97 5.75 -10.47 -3.20
N PRO A 98 6.41 -9.29 -3.03
CA PRO A 98 7.07 -8.62 -4.14
C PRO A 98 8.15 -9.47 -4.81
N ALA A 99 8.94 -10.21 -4.02
CA ALA A 99 9.96 -11.10 -4.56
C ALA A 99 9.35 -12.18 -5.46
N ARG A 100 8.24 -12.80 -5.03
CA ARG A 100 7.54 -13.80 -5.85
C ARG A 100 6.85 -13.17 -7.07
N ALA A 101 6.23 -12.01 -6.92
CA ALA A 101 5.55 -11.31 -8.01
C ALA A 101 6.50 -10.94 -9.15
N MET A 102 7.76 -10.60 -8.81
CA MET A 102 8.78 -10.17 -9.76
C MET A 102 9.76 -11.29 -10.16
N ALA A 103 9.62 -12.49 -9.60
CA ALA A 103 10.50 -13.61 -9.94
C ALA A 103 10.24 -14.11 -11.36
N PHE A 104 11.30 -14.32 -12.10
CA PHE A 104 11.25 -15.07 -13.37
C PHE A 104 11.18 -16.56 -13.05
N ALA A 105 10.24 -17.22 -13.67
CA ALA A 105 10.08 -18.67 -13.53
C ALA A 105 11.22 -19.44 -14.19
#